data_92d7cc9d9d831e5d1e4e34e8d28423a4
#
_entry.id   92d7cc9d9d831e5d1e4e34e8d28423a4
#
_cell.length_a   1.000
_cell.length_b   1.000
_cell.length_c   1.000
_cell.angle_alpha   90.00
_cell.angle_beta   90.00
_cell.angle_gamma   90.00
#
_symmetry.space_group_name_H-M   'P 1'
#
loop_
_entity.id
_entity.type
_entity.pdbx_description
1 polymer ?
#
loop_
_entity_poly.entity_id
_entity_poly.type
_entity_poly.pdbx_seq_one_letter_code
_entity_poly.pdbx_strand_id
1 'polypeptide(L)'
;MELWLESCIAVLAVFVLLLCIRLHLVKKAAREIHAAFPEKLNTDTNTPITLSCRDKDLCLLADTLNQSLEQLRAMQHCFEQGNAQLQTAITSISHDLRTPLTAICGYLELLEKESLSAASRQYLAIIRERAEVMTQLTEELFRYSVVLS
;
A
#
# COMPACT_ATOMS: atom_id res chain seq x y z
N MET A 1 24.38 37.82 56.27
CA MET A 1 23.16 37.12 55.83
C MET A 1 22.78 37.46 54.38
N GLU A 2 22.96 38.69 53.94
CA GLU A 2 22.58 39.15 52.60
C GLU A 2 23.35 38.46 51.47
N LEU A 3 24.69 38.28 51.62
CA LEU A 3 25.53 37.62 50.62
C LEU A 3 25.12 36.15 50.31
N TRP A 4 24.63 35.45 51.34
CA TRP A 4 24.12 34.07 51.13
C TRP A 4 22.78 34.05 50.39
N LEU A 5 21.94 35.05 50.64
CA LEU A 5 20.66 35.17 49.97
C LEU A 5 20.83 35.51 48.46
N GLU A 6 21.74 36.44 48.17
CA GLU A 6 22.11 36.81 46.78
C GLU A 6 22.71 35.61 45.99
N SER A 7 23.58 34.85 46.65
CA SER A 7 24.15 33.62 46.07
C SER A 7 23.08 32.58 45.76
N CYS A 8 22.12 32.36 46.65
CA CYS A 8 21.00 31.41 46.41
C CYS A 8 20.10 31.89 45.29
N ILE A 9 19.80 33.19 45.19
CA ILE A 9 18.99 33.77 44.13
C ILE A 9 19.72 33.62 42.79
N ALA A 10 21.02 33.86 42.70
CA ALA A 10 21.81 33.70 41.51
C ALA A 10 21.82 32.24 41.01
N VAL A 11 22.00 31.27 41.90
CA VAL A 11 21.97 29.85 41.56
C VAL A 11 20.57 29.42 41.08
N LEU A 12 19.50 29.90 41.74
CA LEU A 12 18.14 29.62 41.32
C LEU A 12 17.85 30.20 39.91
N ALA A 13 18.29 31.45 39.68
CA ALA A 13 18.12 32.11 38.38
C ALA A 13 18.82 31.34 37.25
N VAL A 14 20.06 30.87 37.48
CA VAL A 14 20.81 30.05 36.52
C VAL A 14 20.08 28.72 36.29
N PHE A 15 19.57 28.06 37.31
CA PHE A 15 18.83 26.84 37.20
C PHE A 15 17.55 27.01 36.38
N VAL A 16 16.76 28.07 36.65
CA VAL A 16 15.55 28.39 35.88
C VAL A 16 15.91 28.68 34.42
N LEU A 17 16.99 29.38 34.14
CA LEU A 17 17.45 29.70 32.79
C LEU A 17 17.80 28.40 32.01
N LEU A 18 18.51 27.47 32.66
CA LEU A 18 18.84 26.17 32.08
C LEU A 18 17.59 25.33 31.78
N LEU A 19 16.60 25.34 32.66
CA LEU A 19 15.33 24.65 32.44
C LEU A 19 14.56 25.28 31.27
N CYS A 20 14.53 26.58 31.16
CA CYS A 20 13.90 27.29 30.04
C CYS A 20 14.55 26.96 28.71
N ILE A 21 15.89 26.90 28.64
CA ILE A 21 16.62 26.51 27.47
C ILE A 21 16.32 25.05 27.08
N ARG A 22 16.35 24.14 28.07
CA ARG A 22 15.98 22.73 27.83
C ARG A 22 14.58 22.60 27.28
N LEU A 23 13.60 23.26 27.90
CA LEU A 23 12.21 23.23 27.46
C LEU A 23 12.03 23.82 26.04
N HIS A 24 12.77 24.87 25.71
CA HIS A 24 12.74 25.47 24.38
C HIS A 24 13.28 24.50 23.31
N LEU A 25 14.39 23.82 23.58
CA LEU A 25 14.98 22.83 22.68
C LEU A 25 14.05 21.64 22.43
N VAL A 26 13.43 21.10 23.49
CA VAL A 26 12.46 20.01 23.37
C VAL A 26 11.24 20.44 22.54
N LYS A 27 10.68 21.62 22.80
CA LYS A 27 9.58 22.16 22.00
C LYS A 27 9.96 22.39 20.53
N LYS A 28 11.19 22.82 20.26
CA LYS A 28 11.68 22.98 18.89
C LYS A 28 11.74 21.64 18.16
N ALA A 29 12.35 20.62 18.77
CA ALA A 29 12.44 19.30 18.20
C ALA A 29 11.07 18.64 17.95
N ALA A 30 10.14 18.79 18.90
CA ALA A 30 8.77 18.31 18.72
C ALA A 30 8.06 18.96 17.52
N ARG A 31 8.29 20.26 17.28
CA ARG A 31 7.76 20.95 16.09
C ARG A 31 8.42 20.48 14.80
N GLU A 32 9.72 20.21 14.83
CA GLU A 32 10.45 19.65 13.65
C GLU A 32 9.89 18.29 13.27
N ILE A 33 9.64 17.40 14.25
CA ILE A 33 8.99 16.09 14.00
C ILE A 33 7.58 16.29 13.44
N HIS A 34 6.78 17.14 14.08
CA HIS A 34 5.39 17.38 13.67
C HIS A 34 5.29 17.95 12.25
N ALA A 35 6.21 18.81 11.84
CA ALA A 35 6.23 19.39 10.50
C ALA A 35 6.72 18.39 9.45
N ALA A 36 7.73 17.59 9.77
CA ALA A 36 8.33 16.63 8.85
C ALA A 36 7.45 15.39 8.61
N PHE A 37 6.71 14.93 9.61
CA PHE A 37 5.96 13.67 9.56
C PHE A 37 4.91 13.60 8.44
N PRO A 38 3.97 14.57 8.28
CA PRO A 38 2.97 14.51 7.22
C PRO A 38 3.56 14.64 5.82
N GLU A 39 4.64 15.43 5.66
CA GLU A 39 5.34 15.56 4.39
C GLU A 39 5.97 14.22 3.99
N LYS A 40 6.53 13.49 4.96
CA LYS A 40 7.16 12.18 4.76
C LYS A 40 6.17 11.04 4.49
N LEU A 41 4.95 11.15 4.95
CA LEU A 41 3.87 10.20 4.64
C LEU A 41 3.36 10.36 3.20
N ASN A 42 3.31 11.61 2.71
CA ASN A 42 2.73 11.92 1.41
C ASN A 42 3.75 11.98 0.26
N THR A 43 5.04 12.01 0.59
CA THR A 43 6.11 12.17 -0.41
C THR A 43 7.03 10.95 -0.35
N ASP A 44 7.33 10.40 -1.51
CA ASP A 44 8.22 9.23 -1.67
C ASP A 44 9.71 9.58 -1.46
N THR A 45 9.98 10.67 -0.73
CA THR A 45 11.34 11.12 -0.44
C THR A 45 11.97 10.30 0.68
N ASN A 46 13.02 9.57 0.36
CA ASN A 46 13.79 8.74 1.28
C ASN A 46 14.71 9.54 2.23
N THR A 47 14.38 10.80 2.52
CA THR A 47 15.17 11.61 3.45
C THR A 47 14.70 11.34 4.89
N PRO A 48 15.57 10.93 5.83
CA PRO A 48 15.20 10.66 7.21
C PRO A 48 14.78 11.95 7.95
N ILE A 49 13.96 11.81 8.98
CA ILE A 49 13.68 12.88 9.94
C ILE A 49 14.95 13.12 10.74
N THR A 50 15.55 14.30 10.58
CA THR A 50 16.75 14.70 11.32
C THR A 50 16.39 15.79 12.31
N LEU A 51 16.87 15.66 13.57
CA LEU A 51 16.62 16.63 14.63
C LEU A 51 17.81 17.55 14.83
N SER A 52 17.53 18.83 15.06
CA SER A 52 18.56 19.85 15.37
C SER A 52 19.04 19.75 16.81
N CYS A 53 18.37 18.98 17.69
CA CYS A 53 18.75 18.83 19.09
C CYS A 53 19.49 17.52 19.36
N ARG A 54 20.37 17.54 20.36
CA ARG A 54 21.22 16.40 20.76
C ARG A 54 20.64 15.62 21.95
N ASP A 55 19.34 15.72 22.19
CA ASP A 55 18.65 14.97 23.23
C ASP A 55 18.52 13.51 22.80
N LYS A 56 19.02 12.58 23.63
CA LYS A 56 19.08 11.15 23.31
C LYS A 56 17.71 10.54 23.13
N ASP A 57 16.73 10.94 23.93
CA ASP A 57 15.40 10.35 23.90
C ASP A 57 14.63 10.82 22.63
N LEU A 58 14.82 12.07 22.24
CA LEU A 58 14.24 12.60 21.00
C LEU A 58 14.91 12.04 19.75
N CYS A 59 16.23 11.82 19.78
CA CYS A 59 16.92 11.14 18.68
C CYS A 59 16.42 9.69 18.55
N LEU A 60 16.28 8.95 19.66
CA LEU A 60 15.75 7.60 19.64
C LEU A 60 14.32 7.55 19.10
N LEU A 61 13.48 8.52 19.46
CA LEU A 61 12.13 8.65 18.91
C LEU A 61 12.16 8.88 17.40
N ALA A 62 13.01 9.80 16.91
CA ALA A 62 13.15 10.07 15.48
C ALA A 62 13.62 8.84 14.70
N ASP A 63 14.59 8.08 15.24
CA ASP A 63 15.08 6.84 14.64
C ASP A 63 13.98 5.78 14.58
N THR A 64 13.21 5.63 15.66
CA THR A 64 12.07 4.69 15.70
C THR A 64 10.99 5.07 14.68
N LEU A 65 10.69 6.36 14.55
CA LEU A 65 9.75 6.85 13.53
C LEU A 65 10.27 6.62 12.12
N ASN A 66 11.55 6.89 11.87
CA ASN A 66 12.16 6.63 10.56
C ASN A 66 12.09 5.15 10.20
N GLN A 67 12.41 4.26 11.13
CA GLN A 67 12.32 2.81 10.92
C GLN A 67 10.86 2.37 10.64
N SER A 68 9.90 2.93 11.37
CA SER A 68 8.48 2.62 11.15
C SER A 68 8.00 3.12 9.78
N LEU A 69 8.45 4.30 9.33
CA LEU A 69 8.15 4.84 8.00
C LEU A 69 8.76 3.97 6.89
N GLU A 70 9.99 3.49 7.06
CA GLU A 70 10.61 2.56 6.10
C GLU A 70 9.86 1.23 6.01
N GLN A 71 9.42 0.68 7.14
CA GLN A 71 8.61 -0.54 7.15
C GLN A 71 7.26 -0.35 6.46
N LEU A 72 6.58 0.78 6.70
CA LEU A 72 5.31 1.11 6.03
C LEU A 72 5.49 1.22 4.52
N ARG A 73 6.55 1.90 4.05
CA ARG A 73 6.87 2.01 2.62
C ARG A 73 7.18 0.65 1.99
N ALA A 74 7.98 -0.16 2.67
CA ALA A 74 8.29 -1.51 2.19
C ALA A 74 7.02 -2.37 2.05
N MET A 75 6.12 -2.30 3.03
CA MET A 75 4.83 -3.00 2.97
C MET A 75 3.94 -2.45 1.84
N GLN A 76 3.85 -1.13 1.68
CA GLN A 76 3.09 -0.50 0.60
C GLN A 76 3.63 -0.92 -0.76
N HIS A 77 4.94 -0.87 -0.97
CA HIS A 77 5.57 -1.28 -2.23
C HIS A 77 5.36 -2.77 -2.52
N CYS A 78 5.48 -3.63 -1.50
CA CYS A 78 5.17 -5.05 -1.63
C CYS A 78 3.71 -5.29 -2.02
N PHE A 79 2.78 -4.54 -1.42
CA PHE A 79 1.36 -4.62 -1.74
C PHE A 79 1.07 -4.16 -3.18
N GLU A 80 1.64 -3.04 -3.61
CA GLU A 80 1.49 -2.52 -4.97
C GLU A 80 2.05 -3.49 -6.02
N GLN A 81 3.24 -4.05 -5.76
CA GLN A 81 3.84 -5.07 -6.64
C GLN A 81 2.98 -6.34 -6.70
N GLY A 82 2.51 -6.82 -5.54
CA GLY A 82 1.63 -7.99 -5.48
C GLY A 82 0.33 -7.78 -6.25
N ASN A 83 -0.28 -6.61 -6.11
CA ASN A 83 -1.49 -6.24 -6.83
C ASN A 83 -1.25 -6.16 -8.35
N ALA A 84 -0.17 -5.54 -8.79
CA ALA A 84 0.20 -5.46 -10.21
C ALA A 84 0.48 -6.85 -10.82
N GLN A 85 1.16 -7.74 -10.06
CA GLN A 85 1.39 -9.12 -10.50
C GLN A 85 0.09 -9.91 -10.61
N LEU A 86 -0.80 -9.78 -9.62
CA LEU A 86 -2.11 -10.42 -9.65
C LEU A 86 -2.94 -9.96 -10.85
N GLN A 87 -2.98 -8.67 -11.11
CA GLN A 87 -3.66 -8.09 -12.26
C GLN A 87 -3.11 -8.62 -13.59
N THR A 88 -1.78 -8.68 -13.74
CA THR A 88 -1.13 -9.24 -14.92
C THR A 88 -1.49 -10.71 -15.10
N ALA A 89 -1.46 -11.49 -14.02
CA ALA A 89 -1.83 -12.91 -14.07
C ALA A 89 -3.30 -13.12 -14.46
N ILE A 90 -4.22 -12.36 -13.87
CA ILE A 90 -5.66 -12.44 -14.22
C ILE A 90 -5.88 -12.08 -15.69
N THR A 91 -5.25 -11.01 -16.18
CA THR A 91 -5.35 -10.60 -17.58
C THR A 91 -4.84 -11.70 -18.52
N SER A 92 -3.67 -12.30 -18.23
CA SER A 92 -3.11 -13.38 -19.01
C SER A 92 -4.02 -14.62 -19.01
N ILE A 93 -4.47 -15.07 -17.85
CA ILE A 93 -5.39 -16.21 -17.72
C ILE A 93 -6.67 -15.97 -18.50
N SER A 94 -7.25 -14.76 -18.41
CA SER A 94 -8.48 -14.42 -19.14
C SER A 94 -8.29 -14.50 -20.67
N HIS A 95 -7.14 -14.04 -21.17
CA HIS A 95 -6.80 -14.14 -22.58
C HIS A 95 -6.59 -15.61 -23.00
N ASP A 96 -5.87 -16.39 -22.20
CA ASP A 96 -5.54 -17.78 -22.51
C ASP A 96 -6.75 -18.71 -22.41
N LEU A 97 -7.75 -18.35 -21.62
CA LEU A 97 -9.04 -19.05 -21.57
C LEU A 97 -9.98 -18.66 -22.74
N ARG A 98 -9.96 -17.41 -23.17
CA ARG A 98 -10.81 -16.94 -24.27
C ARG A 98 -10.54 -17.69 -25.58
N THR A 99 -9.28 -17.95 -25.90
CA THR A 99 -8.86 -18.60 -27.13
C THR A 99 -9.47 -20.02 -27.30
N PRO A 100 -9.29 -20.97 -26.34
CA PRO A 100 -9.91 -22.28 -26.45
C PRO A 100 -11.43 -22.25 -26.39
N LEU A 101 -12.03 -21.34 -25.60
CA LEU A 101 -13.48 -21.20 -25.54
C LEU A 101 -14.06 -20.74 -26.89
N THR A 102 -13.43 -19.77 -27.56
CA THR A 102 -13.83 -19.34 -28.90
C THR A 102 -13.78 -20.50 -29.90
N ALA A 103 -12.72 -21.36 -29.83
CA ALA A 103 -12.62 -22.53 -30.68
C ALA A 103 -13.74 -23.54 -30.36
N ILE A 104 -14.02 -23.81 -29.08
CA ILE A 104 -15.12 -24.71 -28.68
C ILE A 104 -16.45 -24.22 -29.22
N CYS A 105 -16.76 -22.93 -29.04
CA CYS A 105 -18.01 -22.32 -29.54
C CYS A 105 -18.09 -22.48 -31.09
N GLY A 106 -16.98 -22.24 -31.82
CA GLY A 106 -16.95 -22.41 -33.27
C GLY A 106 -17.19 -23.85 -33.73
N TYR A 107 -16.62 -24.84 -33.01
CA TYR A 107 -16.91 -26.23 -33.30
C TYR A 107 -18.34 -26.66 -32.97
N LEU A 108 -18.91 -26.14 -31.90
CA LEU A 108 -20.34 -26.33 -31.58
C LEU A 108 -21.24 -25.80 -32.68
N GLU A 109 -20.94 -24.61 -33.23
CA GLU A 109 -21.69 -24.03 -34.36
C GLU A 109 -21.60 -24.88 -35.63
N LEU A 110 -20.45 -25.51 -35.91
CA LEU A 110 -20.29 -26.40 -37.02
C LEU A 110 -21.10 -27.69 -36.83
N LEU A 111 -21.05 -28.29 -35.62
CA LEU A 111 -21.77 -29.51 -35.29
C LEU A 111 -23.30 -29.34 -35.38
N GLU A 112 -23.81 -28.14 -35.02
CA GLU A 112 -25.25 -27.86 -35.12
C GLU A 112 -25.79 -27.87 -36.58
N LYS A 113 -24.90 -27.67 -37.56
CA LYS A 113 -25.28 -27.73 -38.98
C LYS A 113 -25.38 -29.16 -39.52
N GLU A 114 -24.87 -30.12 -38.74
CA GLU A 114 -24.92 -31.53 -39.12
C GLU A 114 -26.24 -32.23 -38.77
N SER A 115 -26.53 -33.33 -39.45
CA SER A 115 -27.73 -34.16 -39.20
C SER A 115 -27.57 -34.97 -37.92
N LEU A 116 -27.92 -34.41 -36.76
CA LEU A 116 -27.73 -35.03 -35.46
C LEU A 116 -28.97 -35.74 -34.94
N SER A 117 -28.80 -36.80 -34.16
CA SER A 117 -29.86 -37.45 -33.40
C SER A 117 -30.46 -36.49 -32.37
N ALA A 118 -31.69 -36.73 -31.91
CA ALA A 118 -32.32 -35.93 -30.86
C ALA A 118 -31.46 -35.92 -29.56
N ALA A 119 -30.86 -37.05 -29.18
CA ALA A 119 -30.01 -37.13 -28.01
C ALA A 119 -28.72 -36.31 -28.18
N SER A 120 -28.09 -36.36 -29.36
CA SER A 120 -26.88 -35.58 -29.64
C SER A 120 -27.16 -34.07 -29.60
N ARG A 121 -28.29 -33.62 -30.12
CA ARG A 121 -28.69 -32.23 -30.03
C ARG A 121 -28.89 -31.75 -28.57
N GLN A 122 -29.45 -32.59 -27.72
CA GLN A 122 -29.60 -32.27 -26.30
C GLN A 122 -28.23 -32.11 -25.60
N TYR A 123 -27.27 -33.00 -25.88
CA TYR A 123 -25.92 -32.89 -25.32
C TYR A 123 -25.18 -31.63 -25.81
N LEU A 124 -25.28 -31.34 -27.12
CA LEU A 124 -24.72 -30.10 -27.66
C LEU A 124 -25.28 -28.85 -27.04
N ALA A 125 -26.59 -28.79 -26.79
CA ALA A 125 -27.21 -27.66 -26.12
C ALA A 125 -26.65 -27.45 -24.70
N ILE A 126 -26.45 -28.55 -23.95
CA ILE A 126 -25.83 -28.50 -22.61
C ILE A 126 -24.38 -28.00 -22.69
N ILE A 127 -23.60 -28.52 -23.64
CA ILE A 127 -22.18 -28.12 -23.80
C ILE A 127 -22.11 -26.62 -24.18
N ARG A 128 -22.96 -26.17 -25.11
CA ARG A 128 -23.05 -24.76 -25.49
C ARG A 128 -23.33 -23.86 -24.27
N GLU A 129 -24.35 -24.19 -23.50
CA GLU A 129 -24.70 -23.45 -22.28
C GLU A 129 -23.51 -23.33 -21.34
N ARG A 130 -22.75 -24.41 -21.15
CA ARG A 130 -21.54 -24.39 -20.28
C ARG A 130 -20.41 -23.56 -20.88
N ALA A 131 -20.20 -23.62 -22.18
CA ALA A 131 -19.19 -22.81 -22.85
C ALA A 131 -19.52 -21.30 -22.77
N GLU A 132 -20.77 -20.93 -22.94
CA GLU A 132 -21.25 -19.55 -22.79
C GLU A 132 -21.04 -19.02 -21.37
N VAL A 133 -21.41 -19.81 -20.34
CA VAL A 133 -21.17 -19.45 -18.93
C VAL A 133 -19.66 -19.25 -18.67
N MET A 134 -18.80 -20.13 -19.18
CA MET A 134 -17.34 -19.96 -19.02
C MET A 134 -16.83 -18.71 -19.74
N THR A 135 -17.37 -18.38 -20.92
CA THR A 135 -17.03 -17.15 -21.64
C THR A 135 -17.40 -15.90 -20.82
N GLN A 136 -18.60 -15.88 -20.24
CA GLN A 136 -19.05 -14.78 -19.40
C GLN A 136 -18.16 -14.62 -18.15
N LEU A 137 -17.85 -15.71 -17.46
CA LEU A 137 -16.96 -15.69 -16.28
C LEU A 137 -15.56 -15.17 -16.65
N THR A 138 -15.04 -15.56 -17.82
CA THR A 138 -13.74 -15.07 -18.29
C THR A 138 -13.76 -13.57 -18.58
N GLU A 139 -14.86 -13.06 -19.16
CA GLU A 139 -15.03 -11.64 -19.41
C GLU A 139 -15.20 -10.82 -18.12
N GLU A 140 -15.91 -11.36 -17.12
CA GLU A 140 -16.04 -10.75 -15.81
C GLU A 140 -14.69 -10.69 -15.08
N LEU A 141 -13.91 -11.77 -15.14
CA LEU A 141 -12.57 -11.81 -14.58
C LEU A 141 -11.65 -10.75 -15.21
N PHE A 142 -11.70 -10.60 -16.54
CA PHE A 142 -10.97 -9.55 -17.25
C PHE A 142 -11.41 -8.15 -16.81
N ARG A 143 -12.73 -7.90 -16.75
CA ARG A 143 -13.27 -6.60 -16.28
C ARG A 143 -12.82 -6.28 -14.85
N TYR A 144 -12.81 -7.28 -13.98
CA TYR A 144 -12.34 -7.12 -12.59
C TYR A 144 -10.87 -6.70 -12.56
N SER A 145 -10.01 -7.29 -13.39
CA SER A 145 -8.60 -6.91 -13.47
C SER A 145 -8.38 -5.47 -13.93
N VAL A 146 -9.23 -4.96 -14.84
CA VAL A 146 -9.16 -3.58 -15.34
C VAL A 146 -9.65 -2.56 -14.28
N VAL A 147 -10.64 -2.93 -13.47
CA VAL A 147 -11.14 -2.03 -12.40
C VAL A 147 -10.15 -1.86 -11.25
N LEU A 148 -9.29 -2.86 -11.02
CA LEU A 148 -8.22 -2.80 -10.01
C LEU A 148 -7.00 -1.98 -10.47
N SER A 149 -6.99 -1.50 -11.69
CA SER A 149 -5.97 -0.65 -12.33
C SER A 149 -6.23 0.83 -12.07
#